data_a7802aa74c7d97627de071ce236cc58c
#
_entry.id   a7802aa74c7d97627de071ce236cc58c
#
_cell.length_a   1.000
_cell.length_b   1.000
_cell.length_c   1.000
_cell.angle_alpha   90.00
_cell.angle_beta   90.00
_cell.angle_gamma   90.00
#
_symmetry.space_group_name_H-M   'P 1'
#
loop_
_entity.id
_entity.type
_entity.pdbx_description
1 polymer ?
#
loop_
_entity_poly.entity_id
_entity_poly.type
_entity_poly.pdbx_seq_one_letter_code
_entity_poly.pdbx_strand_id
1 'polypeptide(L)' 'MNKTERQLAILLELQRRKVLKGEELAEKLETSVRTIYRDIQALSESGVPIIGAPGHGYS' A
#
# COMPACT_ATOMS: atom_id res chain seq x y z
N MET A 1 -4.31 -2.73 -13.48
CA MET A 1 -4.99 -1.50 -13.03
C MET A 1 -4.04 -0.32 -13.12
N ASN A 2 -4.57 0.88 -13.23
CA ASN A 2 -3.74 2.07 -13.31
C ASN A 2 -3.33 2.51 -11.89
N LYS A 3 -2.50 3.56 -11.84
CA LYS A 3 -1.94 4.04 -10.58
C LYS A 3 -3.03 4.47 -9.60
N THR A 4 -4.04 5.19 -10.08
CA THR A 4 -5.11 5.68 -9.22
C THR A 4 -5.91 4.51 -8.64
N GLU A 5 -6.26 3.56 -9.47
CA GLU A 5 -6.99 2.37 -9.04
C GLU A 5 -6.18 1.56 -8.04
N ARG A 6 -4.87 1.44 -8.29
CA ARG A 6 -3.99 0.67 -7.41
C ARG A 6 -3.86 1.33 -6.05
N GLN A 7 -3.69 2.66 -6.02
CA GLN A 7 -3.59 3.39 -4.75
C GLN A 7 -4.88 3.30 -3.95
N LEU A 8 -6.03 3.39 -4.62
CA LEU A 8 -7.31 3.20 -3.96
C LEU A 8 -7.42 1.78 -3.40
N ALA A 9 -6.99 0.79 -4.18
CA ALA A 9 -7.03 -0.61 -3.73
C ALA A 9 -6.16 -0.84 -2.48
N ILE A 10 -4.99 -0.19 -2.42
CA ILE A 10 -4.14 -0.25 -1.23
C ILE A 10 -4.89 0.27 -0.01
N LEU A 11 -5.53 1.42 -0.13
CA LEU A 11 -6.29 2.01 0.97
C LEU A 11 -7.41 1.07 1.44
N LEU A 12 -8.14 0.49 0.51
CA LEU A 12 -9.23 -0.41 0.86
C LEU A 12 -8.71 -1.66 1.56
N GLU A 13 -7.58 -2.19 1.12
CA GLU A 13 -7.00 -3.37 1.77
C GLU A 13 -6.52 -3.05 3.18
N LEU A 14 -5.93 -1.88 3.39
CA LEU A 14 -5.47 -1.47 4.72
C LEU A 14 -6.65 -1.26 5.67
N GLN A 15 -7.82 -0.87 5.17
CA GLN A 15 -9.00 -0.72 6.00
C GLN A 15 -9.60 -2.07 6.40
N ARG A 16 -9.39 -3.08 5.58
CA ARG A 16 -9.94 -4.43 5.85
C ARG A 16 -9.10 -5.21 6.84
N ARG A 17 -7.81 -4.91 6.93
CA ARG A 17 -6.86 -5.65 7.77
C ARG A 17 -6.08 -4.67 8.63
N LYS A 18 -5.68 -5.12 9.81
CA LYS A 18 -4.95 -4.25 10.73
C LYS A 18 -3.57 -3.90 10.19
N VAL A 19 -2.85 -4.89 9.71
CA VAL A 19 -1.48 -4.70 9.21
C VAL A 19 -1.28 -5.57 7.98
N LEU A 20 -0.72 -4.99 6.94
CA LEU A 20 -0.34 -5.70 5.72
C LEU A 20 1.08 -5.33 5.34
N LYS A 21 1.87 -6.34 4.99
CA LYS A 21 3.22 -6.10 4.49
C LYS A 21 3.16 -5.70 3.02
N GLY A 22 4.17 -4.96 2.57
CA GLY A 22 4.26 -4.56 1.16
C GLY A 22 4.22 -5.75 0.22
N GLU A 23 4.87 -6.86 0.60
CA GLU A 23 4.87 -8.08 -0.19
C GLU A 23 3.47 -8.66 -0.35
N GLU A 24 2.65 -8.59 0.70
CA GLU A 24 1.27 -9.07 0.64
C GLU A 24 0.43 -8.22 -0.30
N LEU A 25 0.60 -6.90 -0.23
CA LEU A 25 -0.09 -5.98 -1.12
C LEU A 25 0.35 -6.19 -2.58
N ALA A 26 1.65 -6.39 -2.78
CA ALA A 26 2.18 -6.62 -4.13
C ALA A 26 1.58 -7.87 -4.75
N GLU A 27 1.46 -8.94 -3.98
CA GLU A 27 0.87 -10.18 -4.46
C GLU A 27 -0.61 -10.00 -4.77
N LYS A 28 -1.35 -9.37 -3.87
CA LYS A 28 -2.80 -9.15 -4.07
C LYS A 28 -3.08 -8.30 -5.30
N LEU A 29 -2.27 -7.28 -5.53
CA LEU A 29 -2.50 -6.33 -6.61
C LEU A 29 -1.69 -6.63 -7.86
N GLU A 30 -0.97 -7.76 -7.87
CA GLU A 30 -0.22 -8.26 -9.02
C GLU A 30 0.77 -7.22 -9.54
N THR A 31 1.54 -6.65 -8.63
CA THR A 31 2.57 -5.67 -8.96
C THR A 31 3.82 -5.94 -8.12
N SER A 32 4.87 -5.16 -8.34
CA SER A 32 6.11 -5.32 -7.59
C SER A 32 6.02 -4.65 -6.22
N VAL A 33 6.81 -5.13 -5.27
CA VAL A 33 6.87 -4.53 -3.95
C VAL A 33 7.42 -3.09 -4.04
N ARG A 34 8.31 -2.85 -4.99
CA ARG A 34 8.84 -1.51 -5.23
C ARG A 34 7.72 -0.53 -5.59
N THR A 35 6.80 -0.96 -6.48
CA THR A 35 5.66 -0.14 -6.86
C THR A 35 4.76 0.14 -5.66
N ILE A 36 4.54 -0.87 -4.81
CA ILE A 36 3.74 -0.70 -3.59
C ILE A 36 4.38 0.35 -2.68
N TYR A 37 5.69 0.28 -2.45
CA TYR A 37 6.36 1.24 -1.58
C TYR A 37 6.27 2.66 -2.13
N ARG A 38 6.40 2.82 -3.45
CA ARG A 38 6.28 4.13 -4.10
C ARG A 38 4.86 4.67 -3.97
N ASP A 39 3.86 3.81 -4.13
CA ASP A 39 2.45 4.22 -3.97
C ASP A 39 2.16 4.62 -2.53
N ILE A 40 2.65 3.86 -1.55
CA ILE A 40 2.45 4.18 -0.14
C ILE A 40 3.09 5.53 0.19
N GLN A 41 4.29 5.77 -0.33
CA GLN A 41 4.96 7.05 -0.11
C GLN A 41 4.16 8.20 -0.72
N ALA A 42 3.65 8.01 -1.94
CA ALA A 42 2.84 9.03 -2.60
C ALA A 42 1.56 9.33 -1.81
N LEU A 43 0.91 8.28 -1.30
CA LEU A 43 -0.29 8.44 -0.48
C LEU A 43 0.02 9.20 0.80
N SER A 44 1.12 8.86 1.47
CA SER A 44 1.55 9.55 2.69
C SER A 44 1.83 11.02 2.42
N GLU A 45 2.49 11.32 1.32
CA GLU A 45 2.80 12.69 0.92
C GLU A 45 1.55 13.50 0.60
N SER A 46 0.48 12.80 0.18
CA SER A 46 -0.81 13.43 -0.09
C SER A 46 -1.65 13.64 1.16
N GLY A 47 -1.14 13.23 2.32
CA GLY A 47 -1.83 13.44 3.59
C GLY A 47 -2.59 12.24 4.11
N VAL A 48 -2.50 11.09 3.45
CA VAL A 48 -3.15 9.88 3.94
C VAL A 48 -2.32 9.32 5.11
N PRO A 49 -2.92 9.11 6.30
CA PRO A 49 -2.16 8.67 7.47
C PRO A 49 -1.89 7.17 7.42
N ILE A 50 -0.85 6.78 6.71
CA ILE A 50 -0.40 5.39 6.67
C ILE A 50 0.77 5.24 7.64
N ILE A 51 0.67 4.26 8.54
CA ILE A 51 1.68 3.98 9.55
C ILE A 51 2.42 2.72 9.15
N GLY A 52 3.74 2.73 9.35
CA GLY A 52 4.55 1.54 9.10
C GLY A 52 5.81 1.82 8.32
N ALA A 53 6.52 0.75 7.99
CA ALA A 53 7.77 0.81 7.26
C ALA A 53 8.01 -0.52 6.54
N PRO A 54 8.90 -0.54 5.52
CA PRO A 54 9.27 -1.78 4.86
C PRO A 54 9.73 -2.83 5.87
N GLY A 55 9.22 -4.04 5.74
CA GLY A 55 9.55 -5.15 6.61
C GLY A 55 8.73 -5.24 7.89
N HIS A 56 7.98 -4.19 8.22
CA HIS A 56 7.17 -4.16 9.46
C HIS A 56 5.67 -4.16 9.19
N GLY A 57 5.27 -3.92 7.97
CA GLY A 57 3.86 -3.85 7.60
C GLY A 57 3.31 -2.44 7.72
N TYR A 58 2.14 -2.27 7.10
CA TYR A 58 1.47 -0.98 7.01
C TYR A 58 0.03 -1.09 7.50
N SER A 59 -0.46 -0.01 8.01
CA SER A 59 -1.85 0.08 8.45
C SER A 59 -2.45 1.46 8.24
#